data_f1b0951c07dd1d7caff7bd13d6b58d45
#
_entry.id   f1b0951c07dd1d7caff7bd13d6b58d45
#
_cell.length_a   1.000
_cell.length_b   1.000
_cell.length_c   1.000
_cell.angle_alpha   90.00
_cell.angle_beta   90.00
_cell.angle_gamma   90.00
#
_symmetry.space_group_name_H-M   'P 1'
#
loop_
_entity.id
_entity.type
_entity.pdbx_description
1 polymer ?
#
loop_
_entity_poly.entity_id
_entity_poly.type
_entity_poly.pdbx_seq_one_letter_code
_entity_poly.pdbx_strand_id
1 'polypeptide(L)'
;MKNFGRTYRLIAGTTGTYGFEIGKVDAKTGRALRCTFEVERGDSESNNSATISVYNLSPQSLAVLRQDNCVIDLQAGYEGDLSTIISGTVSRIYTEHDGCDVCTKIDIIDGLTATRDTNVSISYRGSINGKKILADAAASMGCSIVFSPSCTFPSFKNFSFIGSATTLFHQVCGASGVNFSIQNGIVQVCAANEPITVLAYKLSTATGLVGRPECLYENASTANTNNANTSSRKVQNGWKVTFLMNGHIQVNDYVLLE
;
A
#
# COMPACT_ATOMS: atom_id res chain seq x y z
N MET A 1 -24.31 5.87 -1.45
CA MET A 1 -23.05 6.59 -1.74
C MET A 1 -23.33 7.74 -2.70
N LYS A 2 -22.84 8.94 -2.43
CA LYS A 2 -22.90 10.04 -3.40
C LYS A 2 -21.64 9.91 -4.28
N ASN A 3 -21.80 9.55 -5.53
CA ASN A 3 -20.68 9.41 -6.47
C ASN A 3 -20.40 10.72 -7.24
N PHE A 4 -20.66 11.87 -6.60
CA PHE A 4 -20.47 13.21 -7.14
C PHE A 4 -19.68 14.07 -6.17
N GLY A 5 -19.07 15.17 -6.68
CA GLY A 5 -18.24 16.05 -5.86
C GLY A 5 -16.92 15.37 -5.49
N ARG A 6 -16.15 14.93 -6.50
CA ARG A 6 -14.82 14.37 -6.27
C ARG A 6 -13.94 15.37 -5.56
N THR A 7 -13.30 14.93 -4.50
CA THR A 7 -12.39 15.74 -3.70
C THR A 7 -11.17 14.92 -3.32
N TYR A 8 -10.09 15.62 -3.01
CA TYR A 8 -8.87 15.02 -2.53
C TYR A 8 -8.24 15.88 -1.44
N ARG A 9 -7.36 15.28 -0.68
CA ARG A 9 -6.52 15.91 0.31
C ARG A 9 -5.15 15.29 0.24
N LEU A 10 -4.11 16.08 0.02
CA LEU A 10 -2.73 15.62 0.03
C LEU A 10 -2.00 16.37 1.13
N ILE A 11 -1.43 15.62 2.05
CA ILE A 11 -0.61 16.13 3.15
C ILE A 11 0.81 15.64 2.91
N ALA A 12 1.77 16.55 2.95
CA ALA A 12 3.18 16.22 2.80
C ALA A 12 4.00 16.87 3.88
N GLY A 13 5.00 16.15 4.39
CA GLY A 13 5.90 16.67 5.41
C GLY A 13 6.93 15.66 5.88
N THR A 14 7.86 16.14 6.67
CA THR A 14 8.89 15.34 7.34
C THR A 14 8.73 15.48 8.85
N THR A 15 8.99 14.42 9.60
CA THR A 15 8.92 14.44 11.06
C THR A 15 9.77 15.56 11.65
N GLY A 16 9.15 16.43 12.46
CA GLY A 16 9.84 17.54 13.12
C GLY A 16 9.98 18.83 12.31
N THR A 17 9.41 18.89 11.11
CA THR A 17 9.40 20.10 10.25
C THR A 17 7.98 20.49 9.85
N TYR A 18 7.85 21.70 9.27
CA TYR A 18 6.58 22.13 8.72
C TYR A 18 6.23 21.34 7.48
N GLY A 19 5.00 20.81 7.43
CA GLY A 19 4.40 20.22 6.25
C GLY A 19 3.50 21.19 5.50
N PHE A 20 2.91 20.74 4.41
CA PHE A 20 1.87 21.45 3.70
C PHE A 20 0.69 20.53 3.38
N GLU A 21 -0.44 21.14 3.13
CA GLU A 21 -1.68 20.46 2.73
C GLU A 21 -2.23 21.13 1.48
N ILE A 22 -2.64 20.32 0.49
CA ILE A 22 -3.36 20.78 -0.70
C ILE A 22 -4.65 19.96 -0.88
N GLY A 23 -5.57 20.48 -1.68
CA GLY A 23 -6.87 19.86 -1.93
C GLY A 23 -8.03 20.69 -1.37
N LYS A 24 -7.74 21.66 -0.48
CA LYS A 24 -8.73 22.66 -0.07
C LYS A 24 -9.03 23.64 -1.20
N VAL A 25 -10.29 23.99 -1.31
CA VAL A 25 -10.73 25.04 -2.25
C VAL A 25 -10.21 26.38 -1.75
N ASP A 26 -9.44 27.07 -2.60
CA ASP A 26 -9.00 28.44 -2.31
C ASP A 26 -10.19 29.38 -2.26
N ALA A 27 -10.31 30.15 -1.17
CA ALA A 27 -11.43 31.06 -0.94
C ALA A 27 -11.53 32.20 -1.99
N LYS A 28 -10.42 32.55 -2.67
CA LYS A 28 -10.38 33.61 -3.68
C LYS A 28 -10.70 33.08 -5.08
N THR A 29 -10.21 31.91 -5.41
CA THR A 29 -10.37 31.31 -6.76
C THR A 29 -11.54 30.35 -6.84
N GLY A 30 -12.05 29.86 -5.72
CA GLY A 30 -13.09 28.83 -5.67
C GLY A 30 -12.65 27.48 -6.22
N ARG A 31 -11.32 27.23 -6.34
CA ARG A 31 -10.76 26.02 -6.94
C ARG A 31 -9.62 25.46 -6.10
N ALA A 32 -9.51 24.14 -6.07
CA ALA A 32 -8.33 23.45 -5.59
C ALA A 32 -7.29 23.33 -6.72
N LEU A 33 -6.01 23.09 -6.38
CA LEU A 33 -5.00 22.76 -7.37
C LEU A 33 -5.41 21.47 -8.12
N ARG A 34 -5.13 21.42 -9.41
CA ARG A 34 -5.34 20.20 -10.18
C ARG A 34 -4.35 19.14 -9.69
N CYS A 35 -4.89 17.97 -9.33
CA CYS A 35 -4.14 16.81 -8.92
C CYS A 35 -4.67 15.56 -9.63
N THR A 36 -3.78 14.78 -10.21
CA THR A 36 -4.08 13.45 -10.75
C THR A 36 -3.15 12.44 -10.10
N PHE A 37 -3.59 11.21 -9.94
CA PHE A 37 -2.78 10.16 -9.33
C PHE A 37 -3.10 8.81 -9.92
N GLU A 38 -2.08 7.97 -9.93
CA GLU A 38 -2.15 6.55 -10.27
C GLU A 38 -1.52 5.78 -9.13
N VAL A 39 -2.23 4.80 -8.59
CA VAL A 39 -1.82 4.04 -7.41
C VAL A 39 -1.89 2.56 -7.73
N GLU A 40 -0.77 1.87 -7.55
CA GLU A 40 -0.66 0.43 -7.68
C GLU A 40 -0.51 -0.19 -6.30
N ARG A 41 -1.41 -1.10 -5.96
CA ARG A 41 -1.40 -1.82 -4.69
C ARG A 41 -1.62 -3.30 -4.93
N GLY A 42 -0.87 -4.11 -4.22
CA GLY A 42 -0.92 -5.56 -4.31
C GLY A 42 -0.80 -6.23 -2.94
N ASP A 43 -1.09 -7.51 -2.90
CA ASP A 43 -0.89 -8.39 -1.75
C ASP A 43 0.51 -9.04 -1.76
N SER A 44 1.33 -8.67 -2.75
CA SER A 44 2.70 -9.19 -2.88
C SER A 44 3.64 -8.52 -1.89
N GLU A 45 4.80 -9.13 -1.70
CA GLU A 45 5.88 -8.63 -0.84
C GLU A 45 6.55 -7.36 -1.39
N SER A 46 6.24 -6.98 -2.65
CA SER A 46 6.66 -5.71 -3.24
C SER A 46 5.90 -4.55 -2.62
N ASN A 47 6.59 -3.45 -2.39
CA ASN A 47 5.99 -2.26 -1.85
C ASN A 47 4.97 -1.66 -2.83
N ASN A 48 3.86 -1.15 -2.31
CA ASN A 48 2.91 -0.38 -3.09
C ASN A 48 3.55 0.92 -3.56
N SER A 49 3.12 1.39 -4.73
CA SER A 49 3.64 2.62 -5.32
C SER A 49 2.53 3.52 -5.84
N ALA A 50 2.83 4.81 -5.92
CA ALA A 50 1.96 5.74 -6.60
C ALA A 50 2.75 6.85 -7.29
N THR A 51 2.20 7.32 -8.39
CA THR A 51 2.63 8.54 -9.08
C THR A 51 1.54 9.60 -8.94
N ILE A 52 1.90 10.72 -8.32
CA ILE A 52 0.99 11.85 -8.07
C ILE A 52 1.47 13.03 -8.91
N SER A 53 0.59 13.61 -9.72
CA SER A 53 0.88 14.79 -10.53
C SER A 53 0.10 15.98 -10.00
N VAL A 54 0.81 17.01 -9.54
CA VAL A 54 0.22 18.26 -9.00
C VAL A 54 0.62 19.42 -9.90
N TYR A 55 -0.36 20.21 -10.31
CA TYR A 55 -0.14 21.33 -11.20
C TYR A 55 0.05 22.63 -10.42
N ASN A 56 1.03 23.42 -10.85
CA ASN A 56 1.34 24.75 -10.33
C ASN A 56 1.62 24.79 -8.81
N LEU A 57 2.39 23.82 -8.34
CA LEU A 57 2.80 23.74 -6.95
C LEU A 57 3.72 24.92 -6.57
N SER A 58 3.54 25.48 -5.37
CA SER A 58 4.38 26.60 -4.92
C SER A 58 5.85 26.18 -4.71
N PRO A 59 6.81 27.09 -4.88
CA PRO A 59 8.22 26.80 -4.59
C PRO A 59 8.46 26.34 -3.14
N GLN A 60 7.68 26.87 -2.19
CA GLN A 60 7.75 26.46 -0.78
C GLN A 60 7.30 25.02 -0.59
N SER A 61 6.18 24.61 -1.19
CA SER A 61 5.72 23.22 -1.14
C SER A 61 6.69 22.27 -1.82
N LEU A 62 7.29 22.70 -2.94
CA LEU A 62 8.30 21.90 -3.63
C LEU A 62 9.57 21.72 -2.76
N ALA A 63 9.97 22.74 -2.00
CA ALA A 63 11.09 22.63 -1.06
C ALA A 63 10.83 21.64 0.05
N VAL A 64 9.60 21.53 0.57
CA VAL A 64 9.20 20.52 1.55
C VAL A 64 9.27 19.10 0.96
N LEU A 65 8.75 18.91 -0.26
CA LEU A 65 8.80 17.60 -0.92
C LEU A 65 10.22 17.10 -1.15
N ARG A 66 11.18 18.00 -1.37
CA ARG A 66 12.61 17.67 -1.60
C ARG A 66 13.39 17.34 -0.34
N GLN A 67 12.76 17.41 0.84
CA GLN A 67 13.40 17.01 2.08
C GLN A 67 13.56 15.49 2.14
N ASP A 68 14.64 15.03 2.77
CA ASP A 68 14.87 13.61 2.98
C ASP A 68 13.75 12.99 3.82
N ASN A 69 13.31 11.78 3.43
CA ASN A 69 12.24 11.03 4.08
C ASN A 69 10.91 11.80 4.19
N CYS A 70 10.61 12.67 3.20
CA CYS A 70 9.31 13.30 3.11
C CYS A 70 8.22 12.24 2.90
N VAL A 71 7.20 12.27 3.75
CA VAL A 71 6.04 11.36 3.67
C VAL A 71 4.87 12.11 3.09
N ILE A 72 4.12 11.44 2.21
CA ILE A 72 2.87 11.93 1.64
C ILE A 72 1.75 11.01 2.09
N ASP A 73 0.65 11.60 2.58
CA ASP A 73 -0.65 10.97 2.79
C ASP A 73 -1.62 11.51 1.75
N LEU A 74 -2.05 10.65 0.83
CA LEU A 74 -3.04 10.97 -0.19
C LEU A 74 -4.39 10.40 0.20
N GLN A 75 -5.34 11.28 0.43
CA GLN A 75 -6.74 10.96 0.67
C GLN A 75 -7.55 11.40 -0.54
N ALA A 76 -8.46 10.56 -0.98
CA ALA A 76 -9.36 10.90 -2.06
C ALA A 76 -10.73 10.23 -1.88
N GLY A 77 -11.75 10.82 -2.50
CA GLY A 77 -13.12 10.34 -2.36
C GLY A 77 -14.13 11.34 -2.91
N TYR A 78 -15.23 11.45 -2.22
CA TYR A 78 -16.32 12.36 -2.52
C TYR A 78 -16.56 13.31 -1.34
N GLU A 79 -17.33 14.39 -1.55
CA GLU A 79 -17.64 15.32 -0.48
C GLU A 79 -18.21 14.63 0.76
N GLY A 80 -17.53 14.82 1.89
CA GLY A 80 -17.90 14.22 3.18
C GLY A 80 -17.45 12.78 3.37
N ASP A 81 -16.77 12.17 2.40
CA ASP A 81 -16.29 10.78 2.46
C ASP A 81 -14.90 10.67 1.81
N LEU A 82 -13.89 11.09 2.56
CA LEU A 82 -12.47 10.96 2.18
C LEU A 82 -11.85 9.79 2.91
N SER A 83 -11.10 8.98 2.18
CA SER A 83 -10.31 7.88 2.75
C SER A 83 -8.88 7.91 2.24
N THR A 84 -7.94 7.40 3.02
CA THR A 84 -6.54 7.29 2.61
C THR A 84 -6.42 6.26 1.48
N ILE A 85 -5.94 6.75 0.34
CA ILE A 85 -5.65 5.90 -0.82
C ILE A 85 -4.27 5.29 -0.69
N ILE A 86 -3.27 6.12 -0.35
CA ILE A 86 -1.90 5.66 -0.10
C ILE A 86 -1.18 6.63 0.82
N SER A 87 -0.36 6.08 1.71
CA SER A 87 0.61 6.82 2.51
C SER A 87 2.00 6.25 2.24
N GLY A 88 2.96 7.10 1.88
CA GLY A 88 4.28 6.61 1.51
C GLY A 88 5.36 7.67 1.53
N THR A 89 6.61 7.22 1.41
CA THR A 89 7.78 8.10 1.35
C THR A 89 8.05 8.50 -0.09
N VAL A 90 8.38 9.76 -0.30
CA VAL A 90 8.78 10.29 -1.62
C VAL A 90 10.06 9.61 -2.06
N SER A 91 10.03 8.98 -3.24
CA SER A 91 11.17 8.31 -3.85
C SER A 91 11.81 9.15 -4.96
N ARG A 92 10.98 9.88 -5.71
CA ARG A 92 11.44 10.72 -6.82
C ARG A 92 10.50 11.89 -7.06
N ILE A 93 11.05 13.03 -7.45
CA ILE A 93 10.30 14.22 -7.85
C ILE A 93 10.90 14.75 -9.15
N TYR A 94 10.05 15.06 -10.10
CA TYR A 94 10.46 15.75 -11.31
C TYR A 94 9.37 16.71 -11.78
N THR A 95 9.79 17.75 -12.49
CA THR A 95 8.92 18.83 -12.92
C THR A 95 8.96 18.92 -14.43
N GLU A 96 7.81 18.98 -15.05
CA GLU A 96 7.62 19.09 -16.49
C GLU A 96 6.76 20.31 -16.80
N HIS A 97 6.98 20.91 -17.97
CA HIS A 97 6.10 21.94 -18.51
C HIS A 97 5.02 21.29 -19.37
N ASP A 98 3.76 21.58 -19.04
CA ASP A 98 2.58 21.14 -19.78
C ASP A 98 1.84 22.39 -20.33
N GLY A 99 2.31 22.88 -21.49
CA GLY A 99 1.85 24.13 -22.03
C GLY A 99 2.24 25.32 -21.15
N CYS A 100 1.25 26.04 -20.63
CA CYS A 100 1.43 27.17 -19.71
C CYS A 100 1.53 26.75 -18.24
N ASP A 101 1.23 25.51 -17.94
CA ASP A 101 1.26 24.96 -16.57
C ASP A 101 2.57 24.26 -16.26
N VAL A 102 2.89 24.18 -14.98
CA VAL A 102 4.02 23.43 -14.46
C VAL A 102 3.48 22.22 -13.71
N CYS A 103 3.75 21.03 -14.22
CA CYS A 103 3.36 19.77 -13.61
C CYS A 103 4.50 19.21 -12.77
N THR A 104 4.29 19.01 -11.47
CA THR A 104 5.21 18.30 -10.59
C THR A 104 4.72 16.88 -10.41
N LYS A 105 5.51 15.92 -10.87
CA LYS A 105 5.26 14.48 -10.68
C LYS A 105 6.06 13.98 -9.50
N ILE A 106 5.39 13.25 -8.63
CA ILE A 106 5.91 12.76 -7.36
C ILE A 106 5.67 11.26 -7.32
N ASP A 107 6.74 10.49 -7.31
CA ASP A 107 6.66 9.04 -7.11
C ASP A 107 6.84 8.76 -5.62
N ILE A 108 5.92 7.98 -5.05
CA ILE A 108 5.94 7.56 -3.64
C ILE A 108 5.92 6.05 -3.54
N ILE A 109 6.52 5.54 -2.47
CA ILE A 109 6.58 4.11 -2.14
C ILE A 109 6.12 3.92 -0.70
N ASP A 110 5.12 3.05 -0.50
CA ASP A 110 4.63 2.68 0.83
C ASP A 110 5.66 1.83 1.57
N GLY A 111 5.92 2.14 2.82
CA GLY A 111 6.85 1.39 3.67
C GLY A 111 8.32 1.43 3.23
N LEU A 112 8.73 2.35 2.32
CA LEU A 112 10.09 2.41 1.79
C LEU A 112 11.15 2.48 2.90
N THR A 113 10.99 3.39 3.85
CA THR A 113 11.96 3.57 4.95
C THR A 113 11.99 2.35 5.86
N ALA A 114 10.82 1.78 6.19
CA ALA A 114 10.71 0.60 7.03
C ALA A 114 11.36 -0.64 6.40
N THR A 115 11.17 -0.86 5.09
CA THR A 115 11.72 -2.03 4.39
C THR A 115 13.20 -1.89 4.08
N ARG A 116 13.64 -0.70 3.66
CA ARG A 116 15.01 -0.45 3.23
C ARG A 116 15.99 -0.32 4.40
N ASP A 117 15.60 0.41 5.45
CA ASP A 117 16.55 0.91 6.44
C ASP A 117 16.53 0.13 7.76
N THR A 118 15.55 -0.80 7.96
CA THR A 118 15.43 -1.51 9.22
C THR A 118 16.24 -2.80 9.26
N ASN A 119 17.25 -2.81 10.10
CA ASN A 119 17.96 -4.02 10.49
C ASN A 119 17.49 -4.48 11.89
N VAL A 120 17.27 -5.78 12.01
CA VAL A 120 16.79 -6.43 13.23
C VAL A 120 17.87 -7.33 13.80
N SER A 121 18.08 -7.22 15.11
CA SER A 121 18.93 -8.13 15.88
C SER A 121 18.09 -8.70 17.01
N ILE A 122 17.67 -9.95 16.88
CA ILE A 122 16.81 -10.63 17.85
C ILE A 122 17.38 -11.99 18.22
N SER A 123 17.21 -12.38 19.49
CA SER A 123 17.62 -13.68 19.99
C SER A 123 16.65 -14.15 21.07
N TYR A 124 16.18 -15.38 20.93
CA TYR A 124 15.27 -16.02 21.89
C TYR A 124 15.85 -17.33 22.38
N ARG A 125 15.87 -17.52 23.69
CA ARG A 125 16.25 -18.77 24.34
C ARG A 125 15.00 -19.64 24.51
N GLY A 126 15.11 -20.92 24.21
CA GLY A 126 14.03 -21.89 24.34
C GLY A 126 13.09 -21.88 23.14
N SER A 127 11.82 -22.18 23.34
CA SER A 127 10.81 -22.25 22.28
C SER A 127 10.09 -20.91 22.14
N ILE A 128 9.99 -20.39 20.91
CA ILE A 128 9.27 -19.14 20.57
C ILE A 128 8.36 -19.38 19.39
N ASN A 129 7.15 -18.83 19.42
CA ASN A 129 6.21 -18.90 18.32
C ASN A 129 6.57 -17.87 17.23
N GLY A 130 6.45 -18.26 15.94
CA GLY A 130 6.75 -17.40 14.79
C GLY A 130 5.96 -16.09 14.80
N LYS A 131 4.71 -16.11 15.29
CA LYS A 131 3.88 -14.90 15.43
C LYS A 131 4.55 -13.83 16.28
N LYS A 132 5.20 -14.24 17.40
CA LYS A 132 5.91 -13.31 18.28
C LYS A 132 7.15 -12.72 17.62
N ILE A 133 7.89 -13.54 16.86
CA ILE A 133 9.08 -13.09 16.10
C ILE A 133 8.68 -12.01 15.11
N LEU A 134 7.61 -12.23 14.33
CA LEU A 134 7.11 -11.25 13.35
C LEU A 134 6.60 -9.97 14.02
N ALA A 135 5.94 -10.09 15.18
CA ALA A 135 5.47 -8.92 15.93
C ALA A 135 6.64 -8.04 16.42
N ASP A 136 7.71 -8.66 16.94
CA ASP A 136 8.89 -7.93 17.40
C ASP A 136 9.66 -7.30 16.22
N ALA A 137 9.69 -7.99 15.07
CA ALA A 137 10.28 -7.45 13.84
C ALA A 137 9.49 -6.23 13.33
N ALA A 138 8.15 -6.31 13.26
CA ALA A 138 7.31 -5.19 12.87
C ALA A 138 7.45 -3.99 13.80
N ALA A 139 7.52 -4.24 15.12
CA ALA A 139 7.79 -3.19 16.11
C ALA A 139 9.13 -2.50 15.85
N SER A 140 10.17 -3.25 15.47
CA SER A 140 11.49 -2.70 15.12
C SER A 140 11.43 -1.86 13.84
N MET A 141 10.50 -2.15 12.92
CA MET A 141 10.23 -1.36 11.71
C MET A 141 9.39 -0.10 12.00
N GLY A 142 8.86 0.05 13.22
CA GLY A 142 7.89 1.09 13.55
C GLY A 142 6.52 0.88 12.92
N CYS A 143 6.22 -0.34 12.46
CA CYS A 143 4.98 -0.71 11.81
C CYS A 143 4.07 -1.48 12.78
N SER A 144 2.76 -1.28 12.63
CA SER A 144 1.76 -2.18 13.22
C SER A 144 1.69 -3.47 12.41
N ILE A 145 1.28 -4.57 13.04
CA ILE A 145 1.11 -5.86 12.36
C ILE A 145 -0.27 -6.44 12.62
N VAL A 146 -0.88 -6.98 11.56
CA VAL A 146 -2.18 -7.64 11.59
C VAL A 146 -2.05 -9.02 10.97
N PHE A 147 -2.71 -10.00 11.54
CA PHE A 147 -2.69 -11.39 11.05
C PHE A 147 -4.09 -11.81 10.65
N SER A 148 -4.24 -12.52 9.54
CA SER A 148 -5.51 -13.15 9.21
C SER A 148 -5.86 -14.26 10.23
N PRO A 149 -7.16 -14.55 10.45
CA PRO A 149 -7.59 -15.43 11.53
C PRO A 149 -7.02 -16.84 11.49
N SER A 150 -6.81 -17.40 10.31
CA SER A 150 -6.33 -18.78 10.14
C SER A 150 -4.82 -18.93 10.09
N CYS A 151 -4.06 -17.83 10.23
CA CYS A 151 -2.61 -17.91 10.28
C CYS A 151 -2.12 -18.79 11.43
N THR A 152 -1.39 -19.85 11.08
CA THR A 152 -0.74 -20.75 12.03
C THR A 152 0.78 -20.60 11.92
N PHE A 153 1.47 -20.57 13.07
CA PHE A 153 2.90 -20.36 13.11
C PHE A 153 3.61 -21.49 13.85
N PRO A 154 4.70 -22.04 13.30
CA PRO A 154 5.51 -23.02 14.01
C PRO A 154 6.24 -22.39 15.19
N SER A 155 6.66 -23.25 16.11
CA SER A 155 7.55 -22.86 17.20
C SER A 155 9.00 -23.10 16.80
N PHE A 156 9.83 -22.08 16.97
CA PHE A 156 11.27 -22.13 16.72
C PHE A 156 12.00 -22.37 18.06
N LYS A 157 13.09 -23.14 18.04
CA LYS A 157 13.92 -23.37 19.21
C LYS A 157 15.23 -22.60 19.11
N ASN A 158 15.56 -21.85 20.18
CA ASN A 158 16.80 -21.06 20.27
C ASN A 158 17.05 -20.21 19.01
N PHE A 159 16.01 -19.45 18.63
CA PHE A 159 16.04 -18.67 17.40
C PHE A 159 16.89 -17.40 17.59
N SER A 160 17.80 -17.15 16.67
CA SER A 160 18.54 -15.90 16.58
C SER A 160 18.65 -15.43 15.15
N PHE A 161 18.54 -14.13 14.93
CA PHE A 161 18.62 -13.52 13.62
C PHE A 161 19.24 -12.13 13.68
N ILE A 162 20.13 -11.83 12.74
CA ILE A 162 20.70 -10.51 12.52
C ILE A 162 20.62 -10.25 11.00
N GLY A 163 19.97 -9.18 10.60
CA GLY A 163 19.83 -8.82 9.18
C GLY A 163 18.65 -7.91 8.94
N SER A 164 18.26 -7.75 7.66
CA SER A 164 17.11 -6.91 7.31
C SER A 164 15.80 -7.51 7.82
N ALA A 165 14.90 -6.64 8.27
CA ALA A 165 13.57 -7.06 8.73
C ALA A 165 12.82 -7.84 7.65
N THR A 166 12.91 -7.40 6.38
CA THR A 166 12.27 -8.07 5.24
C THR A 166 12.74 -9.52 5.10
N THR A 167 14.06 -9.78 5.22
CA THR A 167 14.60 -11.14 5.15
C THR A 167 14.05 -12.03 6.28
N LEU A 168 13.90 -11.45 7.49
CA LEU A 168 13.30 -12.16 8.61
C LEU A 168 11.83 -12.52 8.33
N PHE A 169 11.05 -11.57 7.78
CA PHE A 169 9.66 -11.84 7.38
C PHE A 169 9.61 -12.97 6.35
N HIS A 170 10.43 -12.95 5.30
CA HIS A 170 10.51 -14.03 4.31
C HIS A 170 10.79 -15.38 4.95
N GLN A 171 11.75 -15.44 5.87
CA GLN A 171 12.13 -16.69 6.52
C GLN A 171 11.01 -17.26 7.40
N VAL A 172 10.38 -16.43 8.23
CA VAL A 172 9.35 -16.89 9.17
C VAL A 172 8.02 -17.12 8.47
N CYS A 173 7.61 -16.25 7.55
CA CYS A 173 6.39 -16.42 6.76
C CYS A 173 6.50 -17.64 5.83
N GLY A 174 7.64 -17.82 5.17
CA GLY A 174 7.91 -19.01 4.34
C GLY A 174 7.84 -20.32 5.13
N ALA A 175 8.39 -20.35 6.34
CA ALA A 175 8.29 -21.52 7.22
C ALA A 175 6.86 -21.77 7.74
N SER A 176 6.00 -20.76 7.72
CA SER A 176 4.60 -20.82 8.16
C SER A 176 3.60 -21.03 7.01
N GLY A 177 4.06 -20.93 5.75
CA GLY A 177 3.19 -21.03 4.56
C GLY A 177 2.21 -19.86 4.42
N VAL A 178 2.58 -18.67 4.96
CA VAL A 178 1.81 -17.43 4.90
C VAL A 178 2.55 -16.39 4.08
N ASN A 179 1.81 -15.40 3.55
CA ASN A 179 2.37 -14.26 2.83
C ASN A 179 2.33 -13.01 3.71
N PHE A 180 3.16 -12.04 3.43
CA PHE A 180 3.07 -10.73 4.05
C PHE A 180 3.10 -9.63 3.00
N SER A 181 2.49 -8.50 3.32
CA SER A 181 2.54 -7.26 2.55
C SER A 181 2.54 -6.05 3.48
N ILE A 182 2.97 -4.90 3.00
CA ILE A 182 2.89 -3.64 3.75
C ILE A 182 1.83 -2.76 3.09
N GLN A 183 0.86 -2.33 3.88
CA GLN A 183 -0.28 -1.54 3.43
C GLN A 183 -0.42 -0.30 4.32
N ASN A 184 -0.05 0.88 3.80
CA ASN A 184 -0.10 2.16 4.54
C ASN A 184 0.61 2.09 5.91
N GLY A 185 1.81 1.50 5.95
CA GLY A 185 2.60 1.34 7.19
C GLY A 185 2.11 0.24 8.13
N ILE A 186 1.18 -0.60 7.71
CA ILE A 186 0.71 -1.77 8.45
C ILE A 186 1.21 -3.03 7.75
N VAL A 187 1.92 -3.89 8.48
CA VAL A 187 2.29 -5.20 7.99
C VAL A 187 1.10 -6.14 8.11
N GLN A 188 0.64 -6.64 6.98
CA GLN A 188 -0.43 -7.61 6.88
C GLN A 188 0.15 -8.99 6.64
N VAL A 189 -0.19 -9.98 7.45
CA VAL A 189 0.22 -11.38 7.29
C VAL A 189 -1.01 -12.23 7.06
N CYS A 190 -1.10 -12.82 5.86
CA CYS A 190 -2.28 -13.55 5.42
C CYS A 190 -1.96 -14.99 5.07
N ALA A 191 -2.85 -15.91 5.43
CA ALA A 191 -2.87 -17.22 4.81
C ALA A 191 -3.35 -17.11 3.35
N ALA A 192 -3.00 -18.07 2.52
CA ALA A 192 -3.36 -18.05 1.11
C ALA A 192 -4.89 -17.96 0.91
N ASN A 193 -5.32 -16.99 0.09
CA ASN A 193 -6.74 -16.74 -0.24
C ASN A 193 -7.63 -16.39 0.97
N GLU A 194 -7.06 -15.84 2.02
CA GLU A 194 -7.82 -15.41 3.19
C GLU A 194 -7.73 -13.88 3.36
N PRO A 195 -8.88 -13.22 3.54
CA PRO A 195 -8.90 -11.78 3.81
C PRO A 195 -8.52 -11.48 5.25
N ILE A 196 -8.17 -10.24 5.50
CA ILE A 196 -7.92 -9.73 6.85
C ILE A 196 -9.20 -9.28 7.53
N THR A 197 -10.12 -8.71 6.74
CA THR A 197 -11.38 -8.17 7.25
C THR A 197 -12.53 -9.16 7.07
N VAL A 198 -13.46 -9.13 8.01
CA VAL A 198 -14.70 -9.96 7.96
C VAL A 198 -15.82 -9.23 7.19
N LEU A 199 -15.65 -7.92 6.93
CA LEU A 199 -16.63 -7.11 6.22
C LEU A 199 -16.47 -7.27 4.71
N ALA A 200 -17.59 -7.52 4.02
CA ALA A 200 -17.63 -7.60 2.57
C ALA A 200 -18.17 -6.31 1.97
N TYR A 201 -17.46 -5.76 0.99
CA TYR A 201 -17.93 -4.64 0.19
C TYR A 201 -18.77 -5.18 -0.98
N LYS A 202 -20.01 -4.69 -1.08
CA LYS A 202 -20.90 -5.06 -2.18
C LYS A 202 -20.64 -4.15 -3.39
N LEU A 203 -20.26 -4.73 -4.52
CA LEU A 203 -20.12 -4.05 -5.81
C LEU A 203 -21.24 -4.47 -6.74
N SER A 204 -22.06 -3.50 -7.09
CA SER A 204 -23.16 -3.61 -8.06
C SER A 204 -23.22 -2.33 -8.90
N THR A 205 -24.03 -2.30 -9.92
CA THR A 205 -24.26 -1.07 -10.72
C THR A 205 -24.77 0.09 -9.86
N ALA A 206 -25.50 -0.19 -8.78
CA ALA A 206 -26.00 0.82 -7.84
C ALA A 206 -24.89 1.36 -6.90
N THR A 207 -23.84 0.58 -6.64
CA THR A 207 -22.72 0.96 -5.75
C THR A 207 -21.47 1.41 -6.50
N GLY A 208 -21.53 1.50 -7.82
CA GLY A 208 -20.48 2.08 -8.63
C GLY A 208 -19.68 1.09 -9.50
N LEU A 209 -20.14 -0.15 -9.65
CA LEU A 209 -19.55 -1.07 -10.62
C LEU A 209 -19.71 -0.51 -12.03
N VAL A 210 -18.61 -0.47 -12.79
CA VAL A 210 -18.56 0.02 -14.18
C VAL A 210 -18.31 -1.16 -15.12
N GLY A 211 -19.19 -1.35 -16.10
CA GLY A 211 -19.08 -2.45 -17.05
C GLY A 211 -19.47 -3.80 -16.46
N ARG A 212 -18.87 -4.86 -16.96
CA ARG A 212 -19.09 -6.24 -16.51
C ARG A 212 -17.79 -6.81 -15.96
N PRO A 213 -17.86 -7.64 -14.89
CA PRO A 213 -16.70 -8.40 -14.42
C PRO A 213 -16.14 -9.31 -15.52
N GLU A 214 -14.84 -9.30 -15.70
CA GLU A 214 -14.11 -10.17 -16.63
C GLU A 214 -13.47 -11.31 -15.85
N CYS A 215 -13.76 -12.56 -16.24
CA CYS A 215 -13.11 -13.70 -15.63
C CYS A 215 -11.67 -13.81 -16.14
N LEU A 216 -10.71 -13.84 -15.21
CA LEU A 216 -9.30 -14.07 -15.51
C LEU A 216 -8.95 -15.52 -15.19
N TYR A 217 -8.37 -16.20 -16.17
CA TYR A 217 -7.88 -17.56 -16.04
C TYR A 217 -6.46 -17.64 -16.58
N GLU A 218 -5.50 -17.91 -15.71
CA GLU A 218 -4.10 -18.19 -16.11
C GLU A 218 -3.83 -19.69 -16.12
N ASN A 219 -3.42 -20.21 -17.27
CA ASN A 219 -2.97 -21.60 -17.38
C ASN A 219 -1.57 -21.77 -16.77
N ALA A 220 -1.36 -22.79 -15.96
CA ALA A 220 -0.06 -23.14 -15.37
C ALA A 220 1.04 -23.43 -16.41
N SER A 221 0.67 -23.73 -17.66
CA SER A 221 1.60 -24.06 -18.76
C SER A 221 2.33 -22.86 -19.37
N THR A 222 1.91 -21.62 -19.09
CA THR A 222 2.56 -20.38 -19.56
C THR A 222 3.61 -19.85 -18.59
N ALA A 223 3.78 -20.47 -17.42
CA ALA A 223 4.85 -20.15 -16.49
C ALA A 223 6.19 -20.64 -17.08
N ASN A 224 7.01 -19.68 -17.50
CA ASN A 224 8.34 -19.92 -18.10
C ASN A 224 9.22 -20.70 -17.11
N THR A 225 9.47 -22.00 -17.38
CA THR A 225 10.13 -22.99 -16.50
C THR A 225 11.65 -22.81 -16.41
N ASN A 226 12.23 -21.70 -16.85
CA ASN A 226 13.68 -21.53 -16.95
C ASN A 226 14.39 -21.00 -15.70
N ASN A 227 13.69 -20.82 -14.55
CA ASN A 227 14.33 -20.46 -13.29
C ASN A 227 13.98 -21.48 -12.20
N ALA A 228 14.96 -22.32 -11.85
CA ALA A 228 14.86 -23.37 -10.83
C ALA A 228 14.62 -22.91 -9.40
N ASN A 229 14.34 -21.63 -9.16
CA ASN A 229 14.03 -21.02 -7.86
C ASN A 229 12.65 -20.36 -7.80
N THR A 230 11.78 -20.67 -8.74
CA THR A 230 10.41 -20.16 -8.69
C THR A 230 9.57 -21.09 -7.83
N SER A 231 9.32 -20.71 -6.59
CA SER A 231 8.15 -21.18 -5.84
C SER A 231 6.96 -21.20 -6.79
N SER A 232 6.35 -22.38 -6.96
CA SER A 232 5.27 -22.68 -7.89
C SER A 232 4.27 -21.52 -7.93
N ARG A 233 4.28 -20.77 -9.05
CA ARG A 233 3.30 -19.72 -9.32
C ARG A 233 1.93 -20.38 -9.33
N LYS A 234 1.14 -20.13 -8.31
CA LYS A 234 -0.23 -20.64 -8.25
C LYS A 234 -1.01 -20.03 -9.40
N VAL A 235 -1.70 -20.88 -10.16
CA VAL A 235 -2.70 -20.45 -11.14
C VAL A 235 -3.69 -19.53 -10.43
N GLN A 236 -3.72 -18.26 -10.82
CA GLN A 236 -4.68 -17.31 -10.25
C GLN A 236 -5.91 -17.30 -11.12
N ASN A 237 -6.99 -17.87 -10.59
CA ASN A 237 -8.32 -17.68 -11.13
C ASN A 237 -8.97 -16.52 -10.37
N GLY A 238 -9.47 -15.53 -11.08
CA GLY A 238 -10.02 -14.34 -10.44
C GLY A 238 -10.93 -13.56 -11.35
N TRP A 239 -11.39 -12.42 -10.87
CA TRP A 239 -12.22 -11.49 -11.60
C TRP A 239 -11.54 -10.13 -11.69
N LYS A 240 -11.48 -9.58 -12.88
CA LYS A 240 -11.14 -8.19 -13.09
C LYS A 240 -12.41 -7.35 -13.08
N VAL A 241 -12.46 -6.38 -12.20
CA VAL A 241 -13.60 -5.47 -12.06
C VAL A 241 -13.14 -4.03 -12.14
N THR A 242 -13.96 -3.18 -12.75
CA THR A 242 -13.77 -1.74 -12.78
C THR A 242 -14.90 -1.09 -12.02
N PHE A 243 -14.58 -0.17 -11.12
CA PHE A 243 -15.59 0.53 -10.31
C PHE A 243 -15.18 1.99 -10.06
N LEU A 244 -16.15 2.81 -9.68
CA LEU A 244 -15.91 4.19 -9.26
C LEU A 244 -15.03 4.18 -8.01
N MET A 245 -14.15 5.17 -7.89
CA MET A 245 -13.19 5.26 -6.80
C MET A 245 -13.88 5.09 -5.44
N ASN A 246 -13.41 4.12 -4.67
CA ASN A 246 -13.83 3.85 -3.31
C ASN A 246 -12.59 3.49 -2.49
N GLY A 247 -12.06 4.45 -1.77
CA GLY A 247 -10.84 4.25 -0.99
C GLY A 247 -11.02 3.44 0.30
N HIS A 248 -12.26 3.06 0.63
CA HIS A 248 -12.53 2.14 1.75
C HIS A 248 -12.21 0.68 1.39
N ILE A 249 -12.21 0.34 0.10
CA ILE A 249 -11.83 -1.00 -0.36
C ILE A 249 -10.31 -1.09 -0.37
N GLN A 250 -9.77 -1.94 0.47
CA GLN A 250 -8.34 -2.13 0.63
C GLN A 250 -7.89 -3.49 0.09
N VAL A 251 -6.59 -3.67 -0.05
CA VAL A 251 -6.00 -4.98 -0.37
C VAL A 251 -6.34 -5.97 0.75
N ASN A 252 -6.68 -7.20 0.39
CA ASN A 252 -7.12 -8.27 1.29
C ASN A 252 -8.51 -8.06 1.93
N ASP A 253 -9.35 -7.20 1.36
CA ASP A 253 -10.76 -7.10 1.74
C ASP A 253 -11.65 -8.06 0.92
N TYR A 254 -12.78 -8.43 1.50
CA TYR A 254 -13.83 -9.16 0.77
C TYR A 254 -14.63 -8.23 -0.11
N VAL A 255 -14.86 -8.66 -1.36
CA VAL A 255 -15.75 -7.99 -2.31
C VAL A 255 -16.81 -8.97 -2.80
N LEU A 256 -18.10 -8.61 -2.63
CA LEU A 256 -19.23 -9.33 -3.17
C LEU A 256 -19.66 -8.68 -4.49
N LEU A 257 -19.60 -9.42 -5.59
CA LEU A 257 -20.05 -8.99 -6.92
C LEU A 257 -21.52 -9.39 -7.15
N GLU A 258 -22.35 -8.41 -7.57
CA GLU A 258 -23.74 -8.61 -7.99
C GLU A 258 -24.04 -7.99 -9.35
#